data_c4aeff2fa7bba709623608ccda0d17e7
#
_entry.id   c4aeff2fa7bba709623608ccda0d17e7
#
_cell.length_a   1.000
_cell.length_b   1.000
_cell.length_c   1.000
_cell.angle_alpha   90.00
_cell.angle_beta   90.00
_cell.angle_gamma   90.00
#
_symmetry.space_group_name_H-M   'P 1'
#
loop_
_entity.id
_entity.type
_entity.pdbx_description
1 polymer ?
#
loop_
_entity_poly.entity_id
_entity_poly.type
_entity_poly.pdbx_seq_one_letter_code
_entity_poly.pdbx_strand_id
1 'polypeptide(L)'
;LEAGQKYTITCVALVNKQLLSTSATTNLKLNKNIFYVRSGKNEHSSYAEAEYSRNVIKKTSEKQEDGSYKYTVTINESQENLKGLTIKDTFKLDGTVIDINDIRNFYVDVNYGSNPGITKENFFSTGYKFENDFNNKIVITYSYYPPANETNAEKKLVNRIEIGPNTWGEVEDTIGIIGYLDKTHDENQVVKKDGYVEVPYLVTVTVNDGIAERATLTDTLNQDHIQSLLTPVTVNGIDASDYTIQYLGKDGALVNEFAEGMIGFEVTFKAIT
;
A
#
# COMPACT_ATOMS: atom_id res chain seq x y z
N LEU A 1 -45.49 20.01 41.59
CA LEU A 1 -44.13 19.86 42.16
C LEU A 1 -44.12 20.60 43.52
N GLU A 2 -43.61 19.98 44.53
CA GLU A 2 -43.54 20.55 45.89
C GLU A 2 -42.26 21.38 46.03
N ALA A 3 -42.35 22.49 46.77
CA ALA A 3 -41.24 23.37 46.98
C ALA A 3 -40.13 22.64 47.80
N GLY A 4 -38.90 22.78 47.35
CA GLY A 4 -37.72 22.16 48.00
C GLY A 4 -37.48 20.69 47.62
N GLN A 5 -38.32 20.06 46.82
CA GLN A 5 -38.12 18.70 46.35
C GLN A 5 -37.33 18.68 45.02
N LYS A 6 -36.46 17.68 44.87
CA LYS A 6 -35.68 17.42 43.64
C LYS A 6 -36.35 16.27 42.88
N TYR A 7 -36.70 16.55 41.65
CA TYR A 7 -37.26 15.55 40.75
C TYR A 7 -36.23 15.23 39.64
N THR A 8 -36.02 13.95 39.36
CA THR A 8 -35.14 13.48 38.30
C THR A 8 -35.97 12.80 37.22
N ILE A 9 -35.85 13.23 35.99
CA ILE A 9 -36.48 12.62 34.83
C ILE A 9 -35.40 12.02 33.96
N THR A 10 -35.51 10.71 33.67
CA THR A 10 -34.58 10.01 32.77
C THR A 10 -35.32 9.65 31.51
N CYS A 11 -34.69 9.94 30.36
CA CYS A 11 -35.18 9.51 29.06
C CYS A 11 -34.02 8.94 28.24
N VAL A 12 -34.35 8.02 27.32
CA VAL A 12 -33.43 7.45 26.37
C VAL A 12 -33.89 7.81 24.96
N ALA A 13 -33.03 8.47 24.18
CA ALA A 13 -33.31 8.77 22.79
C ALA A 13 -32.60 7.76 21.87
N LEU A 14 -33.28 7.31 20.83
CA LEU A 14 -32.68 6.47 19.80
C LEU A 14 -32.13 7.34 18.66
N VAL A 15 -30.91 7.02 18.22
CA VAL A 15 -30.33 7.63 17.04
C VAL A 15 -30.69 6.77 15.84
N ASN A 16 -31.22 7.39 14.77
CA ASN A 16 -31.53 6.68 13.53
C ASN A 16 -30.21 6.36 12.79
N LYS A 17 -29.72 5.13 12.94
CA LYS A 17 -28.47 4.67 12.33
C LYS A 17 -28.49 4.67 10.80
N GLN A 18 -29.64 4.58 10.19
CA GLN A 18 -29.75 4.62 8.73
C GLN A 18 -29.41 6.00 8.15
N LEU A 19 -29.75 7.08 8.86
CA LEU A 19 -29.34 8.43 8.49
C LEU A 19 -27.84 8.66 8.68
N LEU A 20 -27.23 7.99 9.65
CA LEU A 20 -25.81 8.10 9.94
C LEU A 20 -24.95 7.48 8.83
N SER A 21 -25.38 6.36 8.24
CA SER A 21 -24.62 5.64 7.20
C SER A 21 -24.44 6.43 5.90
N THR A 22 -25.20 7.49 5.67
CA THR A 22 -25.07 8.37 4.50
C THR A 22 -24.14 9.57 4.70
N SER A 23 -23.58 9.75 5.90
CA SER A 23 -22.70 10.88 6.23
C SER A 23 -21.24 10.44 6.23
N ALA A 24 -20.36 11.25 5.65
CA ALA A 24 -18.91 11.05 5.66
C ALA A 24 -18.24 11.39 7.02
N THR A 25 -18.97 12.02 7.94
CA THR A 25 -18.39 12.45 9.21
C THR A 25 -18.17 11.31 10.19
N THR A 26 -17.00 11.26 10.81
CA THR A 26 -16.66 10.30 11.85
C THR A 26 -17.26 10.65 13.21
N ASN A 27 -17.44 11.95 13.49
CA ASN A 27 -18.06 12.43 14.72
C ASN A 27 -19.30 13.25 14.40
N LEU A 28 -20.43 12.80 14.91
CA LEU A 28 -21.71 13.49 14.75
C LEU A 28 -22.07 14.15 16.08
N LYS A 29 -22.21 15.47 16.03
CA LYS A 29 -22.87 16.19 17.12
C LYS A 29 -24.37 16.00 16.99
N LEU A 30 -24.95 15.35 17.98
CA LEU A 30 -26.41 15.27 18.07
C LEU A 30 -26.94 16.65 18.48
N ASN A 31 -28.01 17.09 17.82
CA ASN A 31 -28.63 18.35 18.12
C ASN A 31 -28.96 18.48 19.60
N LYS A 32 -28.93 19.71 20.09
CA LYS A 32 -29.30 20.03 21.47
C LYS A 32 -30.66 19.42 21.81
N ASN A 33 -30.69 18.60 22.86
CA ASN A 33 -31.92 18.16 23.45
C ASN A 33 -32.30 19.20 24.54
N ILE A 34 -33.36 19.94 24.28
CA ILE A 34 -33.77 21.06 25.13
C ILE A 34 -35.00 20.64 25.96
N PHE A 35 -34.89 20.77 27.26
CA PHE A 35 -36.00 20.57 28.19
C PHE A 35 -36.55 21.91 28.63
N TYR A 36 -37.86 22.03 28.64
CA TYR A 36 -38.58 23.21 29.08
C TYR A 36 -39.46 22.87 30.29
N VAL A 37 -39.41 23.72 31.29
CA VAL A 37 -40.38 23.71 32.40
C VAL A 37 -41.17 24.98 32.33
N ARG A 38 -42.50 24.82 32.24
CA ARG A 38 -43.43 25.95 32.16
C ARG A 38 -44.38 25.94 33.35
N SER A 39 -44.51 27.08 33.97
CA SER A 39 -45.49 27.34 35.06
C SER A 39 -46.14 28.69 34.85
N GLY A 40 -47.39 28.68 34.39
CA GLY A 40 -48.09 29.92 33.99
C GLY A 40 -47.37 30.64 32.84
N LYS A 41 -46.94 31.87 33.04
CA LYS A 41 -46.17 32.65 32.06
C LYS A 41 -44.66 32.47 32.16
N ASN A 42 -44.18 31.70 33.12
CA ASN A 42 -42.74 31.49 33.33
C ASN A 42 -42.29 30.22 32.60
N GLU A 43 -41.19 30.36 31.87
CA GLU A 43 -40.54 29.25 31.18
C GLU A 43 -39.05 29.22 31.59
N HIS A 44 -38.56 28.03 31.94
CA HIS A 44 -37.15 27.77 32.13
C HIS A 44 -36.73 26.61 31.21
N SER A 45 -35.57 26.71 30.60
CA SER A 45 -35.04 25.67 29.74
C SER A 45 -33.62 25.30 30.13
N SER A 46 -33.27 24.06 29.90
CA SER A 46 -31.92 23.54 29.97
C SER A 46 -31.69 22.59 28.80
N TYR A 47 -30.45 22.44 28.37
CA TYR A 47 -30.12 21.56 27.28
C TYR A 47 -28.93 20.65 27.59
N ALA A 48 -28.87 19.53 26.88
CA ALA A 48 -27.71 18.66 26.84
C ALA A 48 -27.33 18.40 25.36
N GLU A 49 -26.04 18.28 25.12
CA GLU A 49 -25.48 17.87 23.83
C GLU A 49 -24.85 16.51 23.99
N ALA A 50 -24.92 15.67 22.99
CA ALA A 50 -24.20 14.39 22.94
C ALA A 50 -23.44 14.30 21.61
N GLU A 51 -22.30 13.65 21.65
CA GLU A 51 -21.54 13.28 20.46
C GLU A 51 -21.62 11.79 20.23
N TYR A 52 -21.74 11.40 18.98
CA TYR A 52 -21.67 10.02 18.53
C TYR A 52 -20.48 9.87 17.60
N SER A 53 -19.49 9.11 18.02
CA SER A 53 -18.36 8.74 17.18
C SER A 53 -18.69 7.52 16.36
N ARG A 54 -18.44 7.60 15.06
CA ARG A 54 -18.71 6.51 14.13
C ARG A 54 -17.48 6.20 13.28
N ASN A 55 -17.25 4.94 13.06
CA ASN A 55 -16.22 4.41 12.18
C ASN A 55 -16.89 3.53 11.12
N VAL A 56 -17.27 4.13 10.00
CA VAL A 56 -17.89 3.40 8.90
C VAL A 56 -16.84 2.76 8.01
N ILE A 57 -15.74 3.48 7.75
CA ILE A 57 -14.60 3.02 6.96
C ILE A 57 -13.29 3.43 7.64
N LYS A 58 -12.37 2.49 7.72
CA LYS A 58 -10.97 2.73 7.99
C LYS A 58 -10.14 1.91 7.02
N LYS A 59 -9.14 2.53 6.38
CA LYS A 59 -8.22 1.88 5.48
C LYS A 59 -6.79 2.15 5.90
N THR A 60 -5.96 1.13 5.86
CA THR A 60 -4.52 1.23 6.14
C THR A 60 -3.74 0.42 5.12
N SER A 61 -2.51 0.83 4.87
CA SER A 61 -1.52 0.10 4.11
C SER A 61 -0.30 -0.18 4.96
N GLU A 62 0.40 -1.24 4.63
CA GLU A 62 1.66 -1.64 5.25
C GLU A 62 2.56 -2.24 4.17
N LYS A 63 3.73 -1.62 3.96
CA LYS A 63 4.75 -2.16 3.07
C LYS A 63 5.38 -3.38 3.71
N GLN A 64 5.52 -4.46 2.95
CA GLN A 64 6.09 -5.72 3.39
C GLN A 64 7.57 -5.80 2.96
N GLU A 65 8.32 -6.71 3.59
CA GLU A 65 9.74 -6.94 3.29
C GLU A 65 9.98 -7.42 1.84
N ASP A 66 8.98 -8.09 1.25
CA ASP A 66 9.02 -8.56 -0.14
C ASP A 66 8.67 -7.47 -1.18
N GLY A 67 8.55 -6.22 -0.74
CA GLY A 67 8.18 -5.08 -1.58
C GLY A 67 6.69 -4.98 -1.92
N SER A 68 5.87 -5.93 -1.47
CA SER A 68 4.42 -5.84 -1.61
C SER A 68 3.79 -4.87 -0.61
N TYR A 69 2.57 -4.45 -0.88
CA TYR A 69 1.76 -3.64 0.02
C TYR A 69 0.54 -4.43 0.49
N LYS A 70 0.44 -4.62 1.81
CA LYS A 70 -0.73 -5.22 2.42
C LYS A 70 -1.72 -4.16 2.82
N TYR A 71 -2.95 -4.28 2.37
CA TYR A 71 -4.06 -3.39 2.71
C TYR A 71 -5.01 -4.05 3.68
N THR A 72 -5.49 -3.25 4.64
CA THR A 72 -6.56 -3.64 5.55
C THR A 72 -7.66 -2.60 5.51
N VAL A 73 -8.86 -3.04 5.15
CA VAL A 73 -10.06 -2.22 5.10
C VAL A 73 -11.02 -2.71 6.17
N THR A 74 -11.31 -1.85 7.15
CA THR A 74 -12.34 -2.10 8.15
C THR A 74 -13.59 -1.33 7.78
N ILE A 75 -14.70 -2.03 7.64
CA ILE A 75 -15.99 -1.47 7.28
C ILE A 75 -16.96 -1.72 8.43
N ASN A 76 -17.74 -0.69 8.75
CA ASN A 76 -18.86 -0.75 9.68
C ASN A 76 -18.51 -1.17 11.13
N GLU A 77 -17.41 -0.63 11.65
CA GLU A 77 -17.04 -0.86 13.05
C GLU A 77 -18.13 -0.38 14.03
N SER A 78 -18.90 0.63 13.64
CA SER A 78 -20.03 1.17 14.40
C SER A 78 -21.31 0.33 14.29
N GLN A 79 -21.31 -0.74 13.49
CA GLN A 79 -22.44 -1.66 13.32
C GLN A 79 -23.74 -0.97 12.89
N GLU A 80 -23.61 -0.03 11.96
CA GLU A 80 -24.75 0.63 11.30
C GLU A 80 -25.40 -0.32 10.27
N ASN A 81 -26.65 -0.05 9.88
CA ASN A 81 -27.29 -0.84 8.83
C ASN A 81 -26.81 -0.36 7.45
N LEU A 82 -26.13 -1.25 6.72
CA LEU A 82 -25.58 -0.98 5.39
C LEU A 82 -26.53 -1.25 4.23
N LYS A 83 -27.76 -1.68 4.49
CA LYS A 83 -28.75 -1.99 3.44
C LYS A 83 -28.87 -0.87 2.41
N GLY A 84 -28.84 -1.24 1.16
CA GLY A 84 -28.94 -0.33 0.02
C GLY A 84 -27.64 0.40 -0.35
N LEU A 85 -26.60 0.33 0.49
CA LEU A 85 -25.32 0.94 0.19
C LEU A 85 -24.45 0.01 -0.65
N THR A 86 -23.60 0.61 -1.49
CA THR A 86 -22.61 -0.09 -2.29
C THR A 86 -21.22 0.23 -1.77
N ILE A 87 -20.40 -0.80 -1.58
CA ILE A 87 -18.98 -0.64 -1.32
C ILE A 87 -18.18 -0.91 -2.60
N LYS A 88 -17.19 -0.10 -2.87
CA LYS A 88 -16.30 -0.27 -4.01
C LYS A 88 -14.90 0.23 -3.68
N ASP A 89 -13.90 -0.56 -4.01
CA ASP A 89 -12.51 -0.16 -3.92
C ASP A 89 -11.97 0.21 -5.29
N THR A 90 -11.15 1.24 -5.35
CA THR A 90 -10.49 1.68 -6.58
C THR A 90 -9.01 1.86 -6.30
N PHE A 91 -8.18 1.18 -7.07
CA PHE A 91 -6.75 1.16 -6.90
C PHE A 91 -6.07 1.72 -8.15
N LYS A 92 -5.19 2.72 -7.98
CA LYS A 92 -4.54 3.41 -9.08
C LYS A 92 -3.05 3.55 -8.83
N LEU A 93 -2.29 3.33 -9.90
CA LEU A 93 -0.86 3.65 -9.98
C LEU A 93 -0.69 4.80 -10.98
N ASP A 94 -0.19 5.95 -10.54
CA ASP A 94 -0.08 7.19 -11.32
C ASP A 94 -1.39 7.56 -12.06
N GLY A 95 -2.51 7.42 -11.37
CA GLY A 95 -3.83 7.69 -11.92
C GLY A 95 -4.43 6.59 -12.81
N THR A 96 -3.64 5.60 -13.22
CA THR A 96 -4.13 4.44 -13.99
C THR A 96 -4.67 3.37 -13.06
N VAL A 97 -5.87 2.87 -13.35
CA VAL A 97 -6.46 1.76 -12.57
C VAL A 97 -5.64 0.50 -12.80
N ILE A 98 -5.22 -0.15 -11.72
CA ILE A 98 -4.44 -1.39 -11.78
C ILE A 98 -5.33 -2.58 -12.17
N ASP A 99 -4.71 -3.60 -12.75
CA ASP A 99 -5.39 -4.87 -13.04
C ASP A 99 -5.74 -5.58 -11.72
N ILE A 100 -6.97 -6.06 -11.61
CA ILE A 100 -7.43 -6.84 -10.47
C ILE A 100 -6.62 -8.13 -10.28
N ASN A 101 -5.99 -8.66 -11.34
CA ASN A 101 -5.15 -9.85 -11.27
C ASN A 101 -3.86 -9.63 -10.48
N ASP A 102 -3.40 -8.37 -10.38
CA ASP A 102 -2.23 -7.99 -9.57
C ASP A 102 -2.54 -7.95 -8.07
N ILE A 103 -3.83 -8.04 -7.72
CA ILE A 103 -4.27 -8.11 -6.32
C ILE A 103 -4.34 -9.57 -5.91
N ARG A 104 -3.61 -9.91 -4.85
CA ARG A 104 -3.50 -11.27 -4.30
C ARG A 104 -4.00 -11.33 -2.85
N ASN A 105 -4.17 -12.53 -2.34
CA ASN A 105 -4.51 -12.79 -0.94
C ASN A 105 -5.79 -12.04 -0.47
N PHE A 106 -6.77 -11.89 -1.36
CA PHE A 106 -8.04 -11.25 -1.01
C PHE A 106 -8.83 -12.12 -0.04
N TYR A 107 -9.11 -11.57 1.14
CA TYR A 107 -9.83 -12.26 2.20
C TYR A 107 -10.85 -11.34 2.86
N VAL A 108 -12.02 -11.88 3.17
CA VAL A 108 -13.12 -11.15 3.84
C VAL A 108 -13.46 -11.86 5.14
N ASP A 109 -13.30 -11.17 6.24
CA ASP A 109 -13.72 -11.57 7.58
C ASP A 109 -14.93 -10.78 8.04
N VAL A 110 -15.91 -11.45 8.60
CA VAL A 110 -17.14 -10.83 9.12
C VAL A 110 -17.32 -11.19 10.57
N ASN A 111 -17.31 -10.18 11.43
CA ASN A 111 -17.49 -10.37 12.85
C ASN A 111 -18.92 -10.89 13.17
N TYR A 112 -19.01 -12.05 13.79
CA TYR A 112 -20.26 -12.75 14.13
C TYR A 112 -21.19 -13.07 12.95
N GLY A 113 -20.64 -13.30 11.75
CA GLY A 113 -21.44 -13.61 10.58
C GLY A 113 -20.66 -14.29 9.46
N SER A 114 -21.32 -14.50 8.35
CA SER A 114 -20.71 -14.97 7.11
C SER A 114 -20.54 -13.84 6.11
N ASN A 115 -19.59 -14.00 5.19
CA ASN A 115 -19.41 -13.07 4.08
C ASN A 115 -20.72 -12.94 3.29
N PRO A 116 -21.28 -11.72 3.13
CA PRO A 116 -22.55 -11.53 2.46
C PRO A 116 -22.51 -11.71 0.93
N GLY A 117 -21.37 -12.12 0.36
CA GLY A 117 -21.15 -12.29 -1.07
C GLY A 117 -20.13 -11.29 -1.66
N ILE A 118 -19.29 -10.73 -0.83
CA ILE A 118 -18.20 -9.86 -1.29
C ILE A 118 -17.10 -10.75 -1.87
N THR A 119 -16.79 -10.56 -3.15
CA THR A 119 -15.69 -11.19 -3.87
C THR A 119 -14.70 -10.15 -4.34
N LYS A 120 -13.49 -10.57 -4.71
CA LYS A 120 -12.48 -9.69 -5.29
C LYS A 120 -13.03 -8.95 -6.52
N GLU A 121 -13.73 -9.69 -7.39
CA GLU A 121 -14.28 -9.16 -8.64
C GLU A 121 -15.31 -8.06 -8.40
N ASN A 122 -16.32 -8.28 -7.53
CA ASN A 122 -17.32 -7.25 -7.30
C ASN A 122 -16.76 -6.09 -6.49
N PHE A 123 -15.87 -6.33 -5.54
CA PHE A 123 -15.29 -5.31 -4.69
C PHE A 123 -14.47 -4.27 -5.47
N PHE A 124 -13.66 -4.70 -6.44
CA PHE A 124 -12.81 -3.81 -7.24
C PHE A 124 -13.43 -3.35 -8.57
N SER A 125 -14.42 -4.04 -9.11
CA SER A 125 -14.97 -3.72 -10.44
C SER A 125 -16.30 -2.99 -10.36
N THR A 126 -17.39 -3.71 -10.03
CA THR A 126 -18.75 -3.18 -10.07
C THR A 126 -19.19 -2.54 -8.77
N GLY A 127 -18.55 -2.86 -7.68
CA GLY A 127 -19.01 -2.62 -6.33
C GLY A 127 -19.94 -3.74 -5.82
N TYR A 128 -19.91 -3.97 -4.50
CA TYR A 128 -20.83 -4.88 -3.83
C TYR A 128 -21.95 -4.09 -3.16
N LYS A 129 -23.20 -4.38 -3.48
CA LYS A 129 -24.38 -3.74 -2.89
C LYS A 129 -25.00 -4.62 -1.81
N PHE A 130 -25.27 -4.04 -0.64
CA PHE A 130 -25.98 -4.71 0.45
C PHE A 130 -27.50 -4.69 0.17
N GLU A 131 -28.05 -5.79 -0.32
CA GLU A 131 -29.48 -5.88 -0.64
C GLU A 131 -30.36 -6.08 0.60
N ASN A 132 -29.81 -6.70 1.64
CA ASN A 132 -30.48 -7.00 2.90
C ASN A 132 -29.91 -6.18 4.05
N ASP A 133 -30.61 -6.18 5.19
CA ASP A 133 -30.10 -5.59 6.43
C ASP A 133 -28.78 -6.25 6.81
N PHE A 134 -27.75 -5.44 7.01
CA PHE A 134 -26.41 -5.88 7.35
C PHE A 134 -25.75 -4.90 8.32
N ASN A 135 -25.50 -5.36 9.55
CA ASN A 135 -25.00 -4.52 10.64
C ASN A 135 -23.62 -4.96 11.15
N ASN A 136 -23.04 -6.03 10.58
CA ASN A 136 -21.80 -6.57 11.10
C ASN A 136 -20.59 -5.76 10.64
N LYS A 137 -19.53 -5.78 11.42
CA LYS A 137 -18.21 -5.32 11.04
C LYS A 137 -17.61 -6.27 10.02
N ILE A 138 -17.00 -5.72 8.99
CA ILE A 138 -16.27 -6.44 7.96
C ILE A 138 -14.81 -5.99 7.98
N VAL A 139 -13.88 -6.93 7.86
CA VAL A 139 -12.46 -6.66 7.62
C VAL A 139 -12.07 -7.33 6.32
N ILE A 140 -11.58 -6.55 5.37
CA ILE A 140 -11.08 -7.04 4.09
C ILE A 140 -9.58 -6.83 4.05
N THR A 141 -8.84 -7.88 3.74
CA THR A 141 -7.38 -7.80 3.56
C THR A 141 -7.02 -8.27 2.16
N TYR A 142 -6.01 -7.66 1.57
CA TYR A 142 -5.43 -8.07 0.30
C TYR A 142 -4.02 -7.50 0.15
N SER A 143 -3.27 -8.06 -0.80
CA SER A 143 -1.91 -7.63 -1.11
C SER A 143 -1.84 -7.17 -2.57
N TYR A 144 -1.06 -6.14 -2.82
CA TYR A 144 -0.69 -5.67 -4.15
C TYR A 144 0.82 -5.81 -4.33
N TYR A 145 1.20 -6.41 -5.44
CA TYR A 145 2.60 -6.55 -5.84
C TYR A 145 2.85 -5.59 -6.99
N PRO A 146 3.44 -4.43 -6.75
CA PRO A 146 3.72 -3.49 -7.83
C PRO A 146 4.68 -4.09 -8.82
N PRO A 147 4.45 -3.87 -10.14
CA PRO A 147 5.43 -4.23 -11.15
C PRO A 147 6.71 -3.46 -10.93
N ALA A 148 7.82 -4.03 -11.41
CA ALA A 148 9.11 -3.34 -11.40
C ALA A 148 8.97 -1.93 -12.01
N ASN A 149 9.51 -0.93 -11.33
CA ASN A 149 9.44 0.45 -11.79
C ASN A 149 10.58 0.73 -12.79
N GLU A 150 10.34 0.50 -14.06
CA GLU A 150 11.34 0.65 -15.13
C GLU A 150 11.76 2.11 -15.43
N THR A 151 11.07 3.09 -14.86
CA THR A 151 11.26 4.49 -15.26
C THR A 151 12.12 5.32 -14.32
N ASN A 152 12.66 4.76 -13.24
CA ASN A 152 13.42 5.51 -12.22
C ASN A 152 12.69 6.78 -11.70
N ALA A 153 11.38 6.79 -11.72
CA ALA A 153 10.57 7.88 -11.20
C ALA A 153 9.69 7.37 -10.06
N GLU A 154 9.50 8.16 -9.04
CA GLU A 154 8.52 7.85 -8.00
C GLU A 154 7.12 7.74 -8.62
N LYS A 155 6.39 6.70 -8.29
CA LYS A 155 5.01 6.48 -8.71
C LYS A 155 4.07 6.56 -7.51
N LYS A 156 3.00 7.29 -7.69
CA LYS A 156 1.98 7.45 -6.66
C LYS A 156 0.98 6.29 -6.71
N LEU A 157 0.87 5.56 -5.62
CA LEU A 157 -0.09 4.48 -5.44
C LEU A 157 -1.25 4.98 -4.58
N VAL A 158 -2.44 5.08 -5.16
CA VAL A 158 -3.64 5.57 -4.48
C VAL A 158 -4.67 4.47 -4.40
N ASN A 159 -5.10 4.17 -3.19
CA ASN A 159 -6.08 3.12 -2.97
C ASN A 159 -7.26 3.66 -2.16
N ARG A 160 -8.43 3.78 -2.81
CA ARG A 160 -9.63 4.42 -2.28
C ARG A 160 -10.81 3.46 -2.21
N ILE A 161 -11.38 3.31 -1.02
CA ILE A 161 -12.64 2.61 -0.79
C ILE A 161 -13.77 3.61 -0.59
N GLU A 162 -14.91 3.35 -1.20
CA GLU A 162 -16.14 4.14 -1.06
C GLU A 162 -17.27 3.27 -0.51
N ILE A 163 -18.13 3.86 0.31
CA ILE A 163 -19.37 3.26 0.74
C ILE A 163 -20.52 4.28 0.56
N GLY A 164 -21.46 3.93 -0.31
CA GLY A 164 -22.48 4.89 -0.70
C GLY A 164 -21.88 6.15 -1.33
N PRO A 165 -22.64 7.24 -1.41
CA PRO A 165 -22.26 8.42 -2.21
C PRO A 165 -21.25 9.35 -1.50
N ASN A 166 -21.13 9.30 -0.16
CA ASN A 166 -20.48 10.37 0.59
C ASN A 166 -19.45 9.88 1.63
N THR A 167 -19.23 8.59 1.74
CA THR A 167 -18.30 8.02 2.74
C THR A 167 -17.16 7.29 2.02
N TRP A 168 -15.93 7.67 2.30
CA TRP A 168 -14.77 7.07 1.69
C TRP A 168 -13.56 7.04 2.65
N GLY A 169 -12.64 6.15 2.39
CA GLY A 169 -11.33 6.07 3.02
C GLY A 169 -10.27 5.87 1.94
N GLU A 170 -9.14 6.54 2.08
CA GLU A 170 -8.05 6.51 1.10
C GLU A 170 -6.72 6.36 1.81
N VAL A 171 -5.81 5.63 1.20
CA VAL A 171 -4.40 5.59 1.55
C VAL A 171 -3.58 5.89 0.31
N GLU A 172 -2.52 6.63 0.50
CA GLU A 172 -1.54 6.94 -0.52
C GLU A 172 -0.19 6.36 -0.11
N ASP A 173 0.42 5.64 -1.02
CA ASP A 173 1.76 5.11 -0.89
C ASP A 173 2.61 5.61 -2.06
N THR A 174 3.90 5.63 -1.90
CA THR A 174 4.83 5.97 -2.97
C THR A 174 5.67 4.74 -3.28
N ILE A 175 5.61 4.28 -4.51
CA ILE A 175 6.54 3.28 -5.02
C ILE A 175 7.80 4.05 -5.41
N GLY A 176 8.88 3.79 -4.68
CA GLY A 176 10.15 4.46 -4.91
C GLY A 176 10.82 4.04 -6.23
N ILE A 177 11.95 4.65 -6.45
CA ILE A 177 12.84 4.34 -7.58
C ILE A 177 13.30 2.90 -7.47
N ILE A 178 13.39 2.18 -8.58
CA ILE A 178 13.96 0.81 -8.67
C ILE A 178 15.41 0.81 -8.28
N GLY A 179 15.84 1.29 -7.38
CA GLY A 179 17.16 1.03 -6.96
C GLY A 179 18.08 2.22 -6.99
N TYR A 180 18.86 2.23 -6.00
CA TYR A 180 20.08 2.97 -5.93
C TYR A 180 21.15 2.11 -6.59
N LEU A 181 21.77 2.61 -7.65
CA LEU A 181 22.97 2.04 -8.27
C LEU A 181 24.15 2.88 -7.84
N ASP A 182 25.05 2.28 -7.10
CA ASP A 182 26.31 2.91 -6.71
C ASP A 182 27.49 2.09 -7.18
N LYS A 183 28.52 2.76 -7.74
CA LYS A 183 29.78 2.15 -8.14
C LYS A 183 30.90 2.86 -7.43
N THR A 184 31.57 2.14 -6.56
CA THR A 184 32.67 2.65 -5.75
C THR A 184 33.94 1.84 -5.98
N HIS A 185 35.05 2.36 -5.52
CA HIS A 185 36.28 1.63 -5.34
C HIS A 185 36.94 2.01 -3.99
N ASP A 186 37.68 1.10 -3.40
CA ASP A 186 38.43 1.38 -2.21
C ASP A 186 39.89 1.70 -2.59
N GLU A 187 40.29 2.95 -2.40
CA GLU A 187 41.66 3.40 -2.71
C GLU A 187 42.73 2.61 -1.94
N ASN A 188 42.41 2.09 -0.77
CA ASN A 188 43.34 1.29 0.04
C ASN A 188 43.57 -0.13 -0.54
N GLN A 189 42.68 -0.57 -1.42
CA GLN A 189 42.76 -1.86 -2.11
C GLN A 189 43.36 -1.75 -3.53
N VAL A 190 43.71 -0.54 -3.96
CA VAL A 190 44.39 -0.32 -5.24
C VAL A 190 45.82 -0.84 -5.15
N VAL A 191 46.14 -1.82 -5.99
CA VAL A 191 47.50 -2.45 -5.98
C VAL A 191 48.23 -2.04 -7.25
N LYS A 192 49.40 -1.40 -7.07
CA LYS A 192 50.29 -1.05 -8.17
C LYS A 192 51.21 -2.21 -8.47
N LYS A 193 51.21 -2.67 -9.70
CA LYS A 193 52.07 -3.72 -10.24
C LYS A 193 53.01 -3.13 -11.30
N ASP A 194 53.98 -3.90 -11.71
CA ASP A 194 54.82 -3.50 -12.83
C ASP A 194 54.01 -3.57 -14.14
N GLY A 195 53.82 -2.41 -14.74
CA GLY A 195 53.08 -2.29 -16.00
C GLY A 195 51.56 -2.12 -15.90
N TYR A 196 50.91 -2.28 -14.73
CA TYR A 196 49.45 -2.06 -14.57
C TYR A 196 49.06 -1.74 -13.11
N VAL A 197 47.81 -1.34 -12.94
CA VAL A 197 47.19 -1.07 -11.64
C VAL A 197 45.92 -1.89 -11.50
N GLU A 198 45.82 -2.66 -10.42
CA GLU A 198 44.59 -3.39 -10.06
C GLU A 198 43.68 -2.47 -9.26
N VAL A 199 42.44 -2.28 -9.72
CA VAL A 199 41.43 -1.45 -9.05
C VAL A 199 40.22 -2.32 -8.80
N PRO A 200 39.92 -2.68 -7.52
CA PRO A 200 38.67 -3.38 -7.20
C PRO A 200 37.51 -2.41 -7.24
N TYR A 201 36.51 -2.71 -8.04
CA TYR A 201 35.25 -2.00 -8.07
C TYR A 201 34.17 -2.78 -7.36
N LEU A 202 33.34 -2.07 -6.59
CA LEU A 202 32.15 -2.58 -5.96
C LEU A 202 30.95 -1.89 -6.60
N VAL A 203 30.04 -2.65 -7.17
CA VAL A 203 28.75 -2.18 -7.65
C VAL A 203 27.67 -2.65 -6.69
N THR A 204 26.97 -1.72 -6.09
CA THR A 204 25.85 -1.99 -5.18
C THR A 204 24.55 -1.66 -5.88
N VAL A 205 23.67 -2.64 -5.97
CA VAL A 205 22.31 -2.48 -6.47
C VAL A 205 21.37 -2.67 -5.30
N THR A 206 20.57 -1.66 -4.98
CA THR A 206 19.54 -1.74 -3.95
C THR A 206 18.18 -1.62 -4.62
N VAL A 207 17.35 -2.65 -4.50
CA VAL A 207 15.96 -2.62 -4.96
C VAL A 207 15.10 -2.14 -3.79
N ASN A 208 14.55 -0.94 -3.88
CA ASN A 208 13.81 -0.32 -2.79
C ASN A 208 12.34 -0.75 -2.75
N ASP A 209 11.74 -0.98 -3.92
CA ASP A 209 10.31 -1.29 -4.07
C ASP A 209 10.04 -2.20 -5.27
N GLY A 210 9.16 -3.16 -5.07
CA GLY A 210 8.69 -4.05 -6.13
C GLY A 210 9.63 -5.23 -6.42
N ILE A 211 9.20 -6.08 -7.33
CA ILE A 211 9.98 -7.23 -7.83
C ILE A 211 10.61 -6.79 -9.14
N ALA A 212 11.92 -6.76 -9.22
CA ALA A 212 12.63 -6.56 -10.48
C ALA A 212 12.57 -7.86 -11.31
N GLU A 213 11.56 -8.00 -12.14
CA GLU A 213 11.52 -9.09 -13.12
C GLU A 213 12.56 -8.82 -14.21
N ARG A 214 13.59 -9.66 -14.31
CA ARG A 214 14.64 -9.62 -15.34
C ARG A 214 15.46 -8.32 -15.38
N ALA A 215 15.84 -7.82 -14.22
CA ALA A 215 16.78 -6.71 -14.20
C ALA A 215 18.13 -7.13 -14.82
N THR A 216 18.69 -6.26 -15.64
CA THR A 216 20.02 -6.47 -16.23
C THR A 216 20.94 -5.35 -15.78
N LEU A 217 22.08 -5.71 -15.20
CA LEU A 217 23.16 -4.81 -14.86
C LEU A 217 24.28 -4.96 -15.89
N THR A 218 24.57 -3.90 -16.63
CA THR A 218 25.67 -3.88 -17.60
C THR A 218 26.76 -2.93 -17.13
N ASP A 219 28.01 -3.40 -17.13
CA ASP A 219 29.18 -2.58 -16.88
C ASP A 219 30.16 -2.71 -18.06
N THR A 220 30.58 -1.56 -18.59
CA THR A 220 31.57 -1.50 -19.65
C THR A 220 32.74 -0.65 -19.17
N LEU A 221 33.92 -1.25 -19.16
CA LEU A 221 35.14 -0.59 -18.74
C LEU A 221 35.59 0.42 -19.80
N ASN A 222 36.15 1.54 -19.32
CA ASN A 222 36.61 2.61 -20.19
C ASN A 222 37.83 2.16 -21.04
N GLN A 223 37.65 2.12 -22.36
CA GLN A 223 38.67 1.67 -23.29
C GLN A 223 39.72 2.75 -23.62
N ASP A 224 39.41 4.02 -23.33
CA ASP A 224 40.40 5.12 -23.51
C ASP A 224 41.62 4.94 -22.60
N HIS A 225 41.42 4.22 -21.47
CA HIS A 225 42.50 3.90 -20.52
C HIS A 225 42.90 2.41 -20.55
N ILE A 226 42.52 1.66 -21.58
CA ILE A 226 42.88 0.24 -21.79
C ILE A 226 42.53 -0.61 -20.55
N GLN A 227 41.30 -0.42 -20.03
CA GLN A 227 40.82 -1.21 -18.90
C GLN A 227 40.28 -2.58 -19.35
N SER A 228 40.54 -3.59 -18.57
CA SER A 228 40.00 -4.92 -18.77
C SER A 228 39.79 -5.64 -17.44
N LEU A 229 38.89 -6.64 -17.44
CA LEU A 229 38.69 -7.50 -16.27
C LEU A 229 39.87 -8.41 -16.07
N LEU A 230 40.36 -8.45 -14.81
CA LEU A 230 41.48 -9.33 -14.40
C LEU A 230 40.94 -10.64 -13.79
N THR A 231 39.75 -10.59 -13.16
CA THR A 231 39.12 -11.72 -12.48
C THR A 231 37.67 -11.84 -12.87
N PRO A 232 37.06 -13.01 -12.72
CA PRO A 232 35.61 -13.16 -12.87
C PRO A 232 34.83 -12.23 -11.92
N VAL A 233 33.69 -11.79 -12.36
CA VAL A 233 32.73 -11.03 -11.54
C VAL A 233 32.10 -11.96 -10.50
N THR A 234 31.98 -11.48 -9.26
CA THR A 234 31.24 -12.17 -8.19
C THR A 234 30.00 -11.40 -7.81
N VAL A 235 28.90 -12.11 -7.60
CA VAL A 235 27.62 -11.54 -7.13
C VAL A 235 27.33 -12.09 -5.75
N ASN A 236 27.04 -11.20 -4.80
CA ASN A 236 26.74 -11.56 -3.42
C ASN A 236 25.30 -11.11 -3.07
N GLY A 237 24.69 -11.78 -2.09
CA GLY A 237 23.35 -11.43 -1.59
C GLY A 237 22.19 -12.06 -2.36
N ILE A 238 22.47 -12.94 -3.33
CA ILE A 238 21.48 -13.67 -4.11
C ILE A 238 22.02 -15.05 -4.47
N ASP A 239 21.15 -16.06 -4.62
CA ASP A 239 21.54 -17.41 -5.02
C ASP A 239 22.05 -17.44 -6.45
N ALA A 240 23.08 -18.26 -6.70
CA ALA A 240 23.70 -18.40 -8.03
C ALA A 240 22.72 -18.95 -9.09
N SER A 241 21.66 -19.60 -8.69
CA SER A 241 20.56 -20.04 -9.57
C SER A 241 19.70 -18.89 -10.11
N ASP A 242 19.74 -17.72 -9.48
CA ASP A 242 18.82 -16.61 -9.73
C ASP A 242 19.42 -15.50 -10.60
N TYR A 243 20.64 -15.71 -11.08
CA TYR A 243 21.24 -14.81 -12.06
C TYR A 243 22.10 -15.57 -13.08
N THR A 244 22.46 -14.85 -14.15
CA THR A 244 23.48 -15.28 -15.13
C THR A 244 24.45 -14.16 -15.36
N ILE A 245 25.73 -14.50 -15.61
CA ILE A 245 26.76 -13.53 -15.97
C ILE A 245 27.22 -13.82 -17.39
N GLN A 246 27.32 -12.77 -18.19
CA GLN A 246 27.99 -12.81 -19.48
C GLN A 246 29.10 -11.75 -19.51
N TYR A 247 30.17 -12.05 -20.19
CA TYR A 247 31.32 -11.16 -20.29
C TYR A 247 31.44 -10.58 -21.69
N LEU A 248 31.73 -9.28 -21.76
CA LEU A 248 31.87 -8.56 -23.01
C LEU A 248 33.31 -8.63 -23.52
N GLY A 249 33.50 -9.26 -24.66
CA GLY A 249 34.77 -9.30 -25.37
C GLY A 249 35.12 -7.99 -26.08
N LYS A 250 36.38 -7.81 -26.47
CA LYS A 250 36.84 -6.64 -27.23
C LYS A 250 36.19 -6.51 -28.62
N ASP A 251 35.65 -7.60 -29.12
CA ASP A 251 34.90 -7.67 -30.38
C ASP A 251 33.43 -7.27 -30.24
N GLY A 252 32.99 -6.94 -29.02
CA GLY A 252 31.61 -6.62 -28.70
C GLY A 252 30.69 -7.83 -28.48
N ALA A 253 31.22 -9.05 -28.51
CA ALA A 253 30.44 -10.24 -28.27
C ALA A 253 30.28 -10.54 -26.77
N LEU A 254 29.08 -10.96 -26.35
CA LEU A 254 28.81 -11.47 -25.01
C LEU A 254 29.05 -12.99 -24.99
N VAL A 255 29.84 -13.45 -24.04
CA VAL A 255 30.18 -14.87 -23.83
C VAL A 255 29.94 -15.29 -22.38
N ASN A 256 29.62 -16.57 -22.16
CA ASN A 256 29.32 -17.06 -20.80
C ASN A 256 30.58 -17.36 -19.99
N GLU A 257 31.71 -17.58 -20.62
CA GLU A 257 32.95 -17.94 -19.95
C GLU A 257 33.87 -16.73 -19.79
N PHE A 258 34.40 -16.53 -18.60
CA PHE A 258 35.36 -15.49 -18.35
C PHE A 258 36.70 -15.80 -19.04
N ALA A 259 37.29 -14.78 -19.64
CA ALA A 259 38.70 -14.79 -20.04
C ALA A 259 39.35 -13.45 -19.64
N GLU A 260 40.61 -13.50 -19.27
CA GLU A 260 41.37 -12.28 -18.99
C GLU A 260 41.37 -11.34 -20.20
N GLY A 261 41.17 -10.05 -19.95
CA GLY A 261 41.13 -9.04 -21.01
C GLY A 261 39.71 -8.71 -21.53
N MET A 262 38.68 -9.28 -20.95
CA MET A 262 37.29 -8.85 -21.21
C MET A 262 37.07 -7.38 -20.79
N ILE A 263 36.26 -6.65 -21.55
CA ILE A 263 36.08 -5.20 -21.38
C ILE A 263 34.81 -4.80 -20.66
N GLY A 264 34.05 -5.78 -20.20
CA GLY A 264 32.83 -5.54 -19.44
C GLY A 264 32.09 -6.83 -19.10
N PHE A 265 30.90 -6.67 -18.55
CA PHE A 265 30.03 -7.79 -18.20
C PHE A 265 28.57 -7.37 -18.18
N GLU A 266 27.71 -8.35 -18.26
CA GLU A 266 26.27 -8.24 -18.05
C GLU A 266 25.82 -9.26 -17.03
N VAL A 267 25.11 -8.83 -16.00
CA VAL A 267 24.43 -9.70 -15.01
C VAL A 267 22.94 -9.60 -15.25
N THR A 268 22.32 -10.68 -15.65
CA THR A 268 20.85 -10.76 -15.78
C THR A 268 20.28 -11.52 -14.59
N PHE A 269 19.43 -10.85 -13.82
CA PHE A 269 18.72 -11.42 -12.69
C PHE A 269 17.43 -12.08 -13.17
N LYS A 270 17.16 -13.30 -12.70
CA LYS A 270 15.86 -13.94 -12.92
C LYS A 270 14.83 -13.30 -12.03
N ALA A 271 13.56 -13.40 -12.44
CA ALA A 271 12.47 -13.00 -11.58
C ALA A 271 12.53 -13.81 -10.27
N ILE A 272 12.62 -13.13 -9.15
CA ILE A 272 12.52 -13.76 -7.82
C ILE A 272 11.01 -13.88 -7.56
N THR A 273 10.51 -15.12 -7.49
CA THR A 273 9.11 -15.43 -7.23
C THR A 273 8.86 -15.58 -5.75
#